data_48499705005d613ae62295ad1683c0e6
#
_entry.id   48499705005d613ae62295ad1683c0e6
#
_cell.length_a   1.000
_cell.length_b   1.000
_cell.length_c   1.000
_cell.angle_alpha   90.00
_cell.angle_beta   90.00
_cell.angle_gamma   90.00
#
_symmetry.space_group_name_H-M   'P 1'
#
loop_
_entity.id
_entity.type
_entity.pdbx_description
1 polymer ?
#
loop_
_entity_poly.entity_id
_entity_poly.type
_entity_poly.pdbx_seq_one_letter_code
_entity_poly.pdbx_strand_id
1 'polypeptide(L)'
;MRLPMLTGEVGGSGEVDLEQVSKMVDLFLDNGFTYFDTAHGYISGSSETAMRECLVKRHPRDSFTLTDKLTGNYWQKQEDIRPLFEKQLEACGVTYFDYYLMHALTNELYDRYKSSHAFEEVLALKKEGKIRHMGISFHDKAYVLDRILKEQPEIEYVQIQYNYRDITDSGVERDKVYDVCVKYNKPVIVMEPCKGGALADRLPDQAKGILNALHGGSPASYAIRFAASQPQVFMVLSGMSTLEQAQDNISYMKDFKPL
;
A
#
# COMPACT_ATOMS: atom_id res chain seq x y z
N MET A 1 4.88 5.04 3.90
CA MET A 1 3.77 5.64 4.66
C MET A 1 3.95 7.15 4.75
N ARG A 2 2.86 7.91 4.77
CA ARG A 2 2.85 9.38 4.82
C ARG A 2 1.80 9.89 5.80
N LEU A 3 1.93 9.48 7.08
CA LEU A 3 1.06 10.01 8.13
C LEU A 3 1.38 11.49 8.41
N PRO A 4 0.41 12.26 8.91
CA PRO A 4 0.65 13.58 9.48
C PRO A 4 1.71 13.54 10.58
N MET A 5 2.60 14.54 10.59
CA MET A 5 3.67 14.66 11.57
C MET A 5 3.51 15.96 12.34
N LEU A 6 3.79 15.98 13.64
CA LEU A 6 3.71 17.21 14.46
C LEU A 6 4.61 18.34 13.94
N THR A 7 5.70 18.00 13.24
CA THR A 7 6.60 18.98 12.59
C THR A 7 6.03 19.57 11.30
N GLY A 8 4.93 19.02 10.78
CA GLY A 8 4.40 19.36 9.45
C GLY A 8 5.21 18.75 8.28
N GLU A 9 6.28 18.02 8.56
CA GLU A 9 7.08 17.34 7.52
C GLU A 9 6.36 16.08 6.99
N VAL A 10 6.44 15.86 5.69
CA VAL A 10 5.83 14.72 5.03
C VAL A 10 6.80 13.55 4.98
N GLY A 11 6.46 12.44 5.64
CA GLY A 11 7.23 11.20 5.60
C GLY A 11 8.57 11.26 6.34
N GLY A 12 8.72 12.19 7.28
CA GLY A 12 9.90 12.34 8.14
C GLY A 12 9.99 11.29 9.25
N SER A 13 11.05 11.39 10.05
CA SER A 13 11.28 10.56 11.24
C SER A 13 10.75 11.22 12.54
N GLY A 14 9.89 12.22 12.41
CA GLY A 14 9.31 12.95 13.54
C GLY A 14 8.20 12.17 14.26
N GLU A 15 7.60 12.83 15.24
CA GLU A 15 6.45 12.30 15.97
C GLU A 15 5.18 12.42 15.14
N VAL A 16 4.38 11.34 15.11
CA VAL A 16 3.11 11.29 14.39
C VAL A 16 2.06 12.15 15.10
N ASP A 17 1.37 13.00 14.37
CA ASP A 17 0.19 13.73 14.85
C ASP A 17 -1.01 12.78 14.95
N LEU A 18 -1.13 12.10 16.08
CA LEU A 18 -2.20 11.12 16.34
C LEU A 18 -3.59 11.76 16.31
N GLU A 19 -3.73 13.03 16.66
CA GLU A 19 -5.01 13.73 16.62
C GLU A 19 -5.48 13.90 15.17
N GLN A 20 -4.59 14.36 14.29
CA GLN A 20 -4.90 14.52 12.88
C GLN A 20 -5.13 13.18 12.20
N VAL A 21 -4.30 12.16 12.50
CA VAL A 21 -4.50 10.79 11.98
C VAL A 21 -5.86 10.25 12.40
N SER A 22 -6.27 10.45 13.66
CA SER A 22 -7.58 9.99 14.15
C SER A 22 -8.74 10.64 13.38
N LYS A 23 -8.67 11.94 13.13
CA LYS A 23 -9.68 12.65 12.30
C LYS A 23 -9.73 12.12 10.87
N MET A 24 -8.58 11.80 10.28
CA MET A 24 -8.50 11.23 8.93
C MET A 24 -9.07 9.81 8.88
N VAL A 25 -8.81 8.99 9.90
CA VAL A 25 -9.37 7.64 10.04
C VAL A 25 -10.89 7.70 10.15
N ASP A 26 -11.41 8.56 11.02
CA ASP A 26 -12.87 8.73 11.19
C ASP A 26 -13.52 9.16 9.87
N LEU A 27 -12.97 10.19 9.23
CA LEU A 27 -13.46 10.68 7.95
C LEU A 27 -13.47 9.58 6.87
N PHE A 28 -12.46 8.73 6.82
CA PHE A 28 -12.31 7.66 5.85
C PHE A 28 -13.37 6.57 6.06
N LEU A 29 -13.53 6.10 7.30
CA LEU A 29 -14.53 5.10 7.66
C LEU A 29 -15.96 5.62 7.49
N ASP A 30 -16.25 6.87 7.89
CA ASP A 30 -17.58 7.51 7.75
C ASP A 30 -18.02 7.63 6.29
N ASN A 31 -17.07 7.62 5.36
CA ASN A 31 -17.33 7.63 3.92
C ASN A 31 -17.31 6.23 3.26
N GLY A 32 -17.24 5.16 4.06
CA GLY A 32 -17.34 3.78 3.60
C GLY A 32 -16.03 3.18 3.07
N PHE A 33 -14.91 3.85 3.26
CA PHE A 33 -13.59 3.30 2.94
C PHE A 33 -13.04 2.54 4.14
N THR A 34 -12.47 1.37 3.92
CA THR A 34 -12.12 0.44 5.01
C THR A 34 -10.68 -0.06 4.99
N TYR A 35 -9.90 0.20 3.93
CA TYR A 35 -8.58 -0.39 3.76
C TYR A 35 -7.48 0.51 4.31
N PHE A 36 -6.69 -0.01 5.26
CA PHE A 36 -5.54 0.66 5.86
C PHE A 36 -4.27 -0.15 5.62
N ASP A 37 -3.19 0.54 5.22
CA ASP A 37 -1.90 -0.06 4.89
C ASP A 37 -0.82 0.42 5.86
N THR A 38 -0.05 -0.52 6.42
CA THR A 38 1.16 -0.22 7.19
C THR A 38 2.29 -1.17 6.82
N ALA A 39 3.44 -1.04 7.43
CA ALA A 39 4.54 -1.98 7.38
C ALA A 39 5.46 -1.78 8.58
N HIS A 40 6.09 -2.87 9.00
CA HIS A 40 7.13 -2.79 10.01
C HIS A 40 8.27 -1.87 9.54
N GLY A 41 8.66 -0.94 10.37
CA GLY A 41 9.67 0.06 10.05
C GLY A 41 9.16 1.33 9.37
N TYR A 42 7.91 1.43 8.94
CA TYR A 42 7.38 2.71 8.46
C TYR A 42 7.40 3.76 9.59
N ILE A 43 7.92 4.95 9.24
CA ILE A 43 8.12 6.06 10.20
C ILE A 43 8.90 5.56 11.43
N SER A 44 10.02 4.87 11.19
CA SER A 44 10.87 4.31 12.25
C SER A 44 10.13 3.40 13.26
N GLY A 45 9.10 2.68 12.80
CA GLY A 45 8.27 1.78 13.62
C GLY A 45 7.01 2.42 14.21
N SER A 46 6.83 3.75 14.07
CA SER A 46 5.68 4.44 14.66
C SER A 46 4.38 4.24 13.89
N SER A 47 4.43 3.74 12.64
CA SER A 47 3.23 3.57 11.81
C SER A 47 2.28 2.50 12.36
N GLU A 48 2.81 1.36 12.82
CA GLU A 48 2.00 0.28 13.42
C GLU A 48 1.31 0.76 14.71
N THR A 49 2.05 1.44 15.59
CA THR A 49 1.49 1.99 16.84
C THR A 49 0.49 3.10 16.58
N ALA A 50 0.68 3.94 15.55
CA ALA A 50 -0.31 4.93 15.14
C ALA A 50 -1.61 4.26 14.65
N MET A 51 -1.53 3.16 13.89
CA MET A 51 -2.71 2.38 13.51
C MET A 51 -3.41 1.80 14.75
N ARG A 52 -2.67 1.30 15.73
CA ARG A 52 -3.26 0.83 17.00
C ARG A 52 -4.04 1.94 17.70
N GLU A 53 -3.43 3.11 17.89
CA GLU A 53 -4.03 4.20 18.68
C GLU A 53 -5.19 4.88 17.93
N CYS A 54 -5.03 5.14 16.63
CA CYS A 54 -5.99 5.93 15.86
C CYS A 54 -7.10 5.12 15.20
N LEU A 55 -6.88 3.83 14.93
CA LEU A 55 -7.83 2.95 14.26
C LEU A 55 -8.31 1.84 15.19
N VAL A 56 -7.42 0.93 15.60
CA VAL A 56 -7.80 -0.35 16.24
C VAL A 56 -8.46 -0.16 17.59
N LYS A 57 -7.98 0.79 18.42
CA LYS A 57 -8.58 1.08 19.75
C LYS A 57 -9.90 1.85 19.67
N ARG A 58 -10.22 2.45 18.53
CA ARG A 58 -11.33 3.39 18.38
C ARG A 58 -12.51 2.83 17.58
N HIS A 59 -12.27 1.82 16.76
CA HIS A 59 -13.26 1.29 15.84
C HIS A 59 -13.41 -0.24 15.96
N PRO A 60 -14.61 -0.81 15.74
CA PRO A 60 -14.82 -2.26 15.71
C PRO A 60 -13.90 -2.94 14.70
N ARG A 61 -13.32 -4.10 15.06
CA ARG A 61 -12.32 -4.80 14.21
C ARG A 61 -12.89 -5.21 12.85
N ASP A 62 -14.18 -5.44 12.73
CA ASP A 62 -14.88 -5.82 11.51
C ASP A 62 -15.28 -4.63 10.62
N SER A 63 -15.09 -3.40 11.09
CA SER A 63 -15.36 -2.19 10.31
C SER A 63 -14.22 -1.78 9.37
N PHE A 64 -13.05 -2.42 9.47
CA PHE A 64 -11.88 -2.09 8.65
C PHE A 64 -11.06 -3.32 8.27
N THR A 65 -10.25 -3.18 7.23
CA THR A 65 -9.21 -4.11 6.83
C THR A 65 -7.84 -3.51 7.08
N LEU A 66 -6.93 -4.29 7.66
CA LEU A 66 -5.58 -3.86 7.98
C LEU A 66 -4.55 -4.73 7.26
N THR A 67 -3.61 -4.06 6.60
CA THR A 67 -2.49 -4.68 5.89
C THR A 67 -1.19 -4.39 6.60
N ASP A 68 -0.37 -5.43 6.77
CA ASP A 68 1.02 -5.29 7.19
C ASP A 68 1.95 -6.10 6.27
N LYS A 69 3.27 -6.02 6.47
CA LYS A 69 4.24 -6.56 5.53
C LYS A 69 5.44 -7.21 6.23
N LEU A 70 5.87 -8.35 5.71
CA LEU A 70 7.13 -8.98 6.08
C LEU A 70 8.29 -8.21 5.44
N THR A 71 8.90 -7.29 6.18
CA THR A 71 9.97 -6.43 5.68
C THR A 71 11.33 -7.08 5.85
N GLY A 72 12.03 -7.29 4.75
CA GLY A 72 13.25 -8.11 4.69
C GLY A 72 14.40 -7.70 5.61
N ASN A 73 14.48 -6.43 6.05
CA ASN A 73 15.57 -5.97 6.90
C ASN A 73 15.43 -6.36 8.38
N TYR A 74 14.30 -6.92 8.81
CA TYR A 74 13.98 -7.19 10.21
C TYR A 74 14.02 -8.67 10.58
N TRP A 75 14.41 -9.55 9.65
CA TRP A 75 14.59 -10.97 9.86
C TRP A 75 15.72 -11.50 8.95
N GLN A 76 16.33 -12.63 9.30
CA GLN A 76 17.44 -13.20 8.53
C GLN A 76 17.21 -14.66 8.15
N LYS A 77 16.52 -15.43 8.98
CA LYS A 77 16.22 -16.85 8.79
C LYS A 77 14.75 -17.13 9.12
N GLN A 78 14.27 -18.30 8.75
CA GLN A 78 12.87 -18.69 8.92
C GLN A 78 12.37 -18.50 10.36
N GLU A 79 13.17 -18.89 11.34
CA GLU A 79 12.78 -18.84 12.75
C GLU A 79 12.57 -17.41 13.30
N ASP A 80 13.08 -16.40 12.60
CA ASP A 80 12.91 -15.00 12.98
C ASP A 80 11.55 -14.44 12.50
N ILE A 81 10.90 -15.08 11.51
CA ILE A 81 9.70 -14.54 10.85
C ILE A 81 8.51 -14.52 11.81
N ARG A 82 8.23 -15.65 12.47
CA ARG A 82 7.10 -15.74 13.40
C ARG A 82 7.24 -14.78 14.59
N PRO A 83 8.38 -14.66 15.27
CA PRO A 83 8.58 -13.64 16.31
C PRO A 83 8.39 -12.20 15.80
N LEU A 84 8.80 -11.88 14.56
CA LEU A 84 8.56 -10.58 13.97
C LEU A 84 7.06 -10.36 13.71
N PHE A 85 6.38 -11.35 13.16
CA PHE A 85 4.95 -11.29 12.90
C PHE A 85 4.13 -11.08 14.19
N GLU A 86 4.47 -11.77 15.28
CA GLU A 86 3.82 -11.60 16.59
C GLU A 86 4.04 -10.18 17.15
N LYS A 87 5.24 -9.62 16.97
CA LYS A 87 5.53 -8.22 17.34
C LYS A 87 4.68 -7.23 16.53
N GLN A 88 4.44 -7.50 15.26
CA GLN A 88 3.58 -6.66 14.41
C GLN A 88 2.12 -6.71 14.87
N LEU A 89 1.60 -7.91 15.21
CA LEU A 89 0.27 -8.06 15.80
C LEU A 89 0.13 -7.26 17.10
N GLU A 90 1.12 -7.34 17.99
CA GLU A 90 1.16 -6.58 19.24
C GLU A 90 1.24 -5.06 18.99
N ALA A 91 2.13 -4.64 18.08
CA ALA A 91 2.31 -3.23 17.73
C ALA A 91 1.03 -2.62 17.15
N CYS A 92 0.33 -3.35 16.30
CA CYS A 92 -0.95 -2.93 15.73
C CYS A 92 -2.14 -3.16 16.68
N GLY A 93 -1.99 -3.99 17.72
CA GLY A 93 -3.07 -4.33 18.66
C GLY A 93 -4.16 -5.21 18.07
N VAL A 94 -3.81 -6.11 17.14
CA VAL A 94 -4.75 -7.02 16.46
C VAL A 94 -4.33 -8.48 16.64
N THR A 95 -5.25 -9.40 16.38
CA THR A 95 -5.00 -10.86 16.44
C THR A 95 -4.76 -11.50 15.07
N TYR A 96 -5.06 -10.76 13.99
CA TYR A 96 -4.85 -11.18 12.61
C TYR A 96 -4.74 -9.95 11.70
N PHE A 97 -4.07 -10.14 10.54
CA PHE A 97 -4.10 -9.19 9.42
C PHE A 97 -5.03 -9.68 8.31
N ASP A 98 -5.78 -8.75 7.70
CA ASP A 98 -6.62 -9.09 6.54
C ASP A 98 -5.76 -9.34 5.30
N TYR A 99 -4.72 -8.54 5.12
CA TYR A 99 -3.76 -8.64 4.04
C TYR A 99 -2.34 -8.67 4.60
N TYR A 100 -1.48 -9.51 4.06
CA TYR A 100 -0.08 -9.55 4.46
C TYR A 100 0.81 -9.74 3.24
N LEU A 101 1.83 -8.89 3.12
CA LEU A 101 2.68 -8.81 1.94
C LEU A 101 4.11 -9.25 2.23
N MET A 102 4.69 -10.04 1.33
CA MET A 102 6.15 -10.11 1.19
C MET A 102 6.63 -8.75 0.67
N HIS A 103 7.40 -7.99 1.48
CA HIS A 103 7.66 -6.58 1.26
C HIS A 103 8.79 -6.33 0.26
N ALA A 104 8.53 -5.42 -0.71
CA ALA A 104 9.51 -4.82 -1.61
C ALA A 104 10.31 -5.84 -2.45
N LEU A 105 9.65 -6.86 -3.00
CA LEU A 105 10.33 -7.91 -3.75
C LEU A 105 11.01 -7.35 -5.01
N THR A 106 12.29 -7.62 -5.10
CA THR A 106 13.15 -7.60 -6.28
C THR A 106 13.60 -9.02 -6.57
N ASN A 107 14.34 -9.25 -7.66
CA ASN A 107 14.91 -10.57 -7.95
C ASN A 107 15.79 -11.09 -6.81
N GLU A 108 16.65 -10.23 -6.27
CA GLU A 108 17.56 -10.57 -5.15
C GLU A 108 16.80 -10.88 -3.86
N LEU A 109 15.83 -10.03 -3.49
CA LEU A 109 15.02 -10.25 -2.30
C LEU A 109 14.12 -11.49 -2.45
N TYR A 110 13.58 -11.76 -3.62
CA TYR A 110 12.82 -12.97 -3.87
C TYR A 110 13.64 -14.24 -3.62
N ASP A 111 14.86 -14.31 -4.14
CA ASP A 111 15.74 -15.47 -3.92
C ASP A 111 16.05 -15.66 -2.43
N ARG A 112 16.23 -14.57 -1.68
CA ARG A 112 16.41 -14.62 -0.23
C ARG A 112 15.15 -15.12 0.49
N TYR A 113 13.96 -14.56 0.18
CA TYR A 113 12.70 -15.00 0.81
C TYR A 113 12.43 -16.48 0.53
N LYS A 114 12.71 -16.95 -0.69
CA LYS A 114 12.56 -18.35 -1.08
C LYS A 114 13.53 -19.24 -0.34
N SER A 115 14.83 -18.92 -0.33
CA SER A 115 15.86 -19.74 0.33
C SER A 115 15.70 -19.80 1.86
N SER A 116 15.06 -18.82 2.46
CA SER A 116 14.75 -18.76 3.89
C SER A 116 13.36 -19.30 4.24
N HIS A 117 12.69 -20.00 3.32
CA HIS A 117 11.36 -20.58 3.51
C HIS A 117 10.29 -19.58 4.02
N ALA A 118 10.41 -18.28 3.63
CA ALA A 118 9.52 -17.24 4.12
C ALA A 118 8.09 -17.40 3.58
N PHE A 119 7.93 -17.91 2.36
CA PHE A 119 6.61 -18.17 1.78
C PHE A 119 5.87 -19.27 2.54
N GLU A 120 6.58 -20.34 2.87
CA GLU A 120 6.04 -21.47 3.65
C GLU A 120 5.59 -21.02 5.04
N GLU A 121 6.37 -20.16 5.71
CA GLU A 121 6.02 -19.65 7.03
C GLU A 121 4.80 -18.73 6.99
N VAL A 122 4.71 -17.82 6.01
CA VAL A 122 3.53 -16.96 5.84
C VAL A 122 2.29 -17.76 5.47
N LEU A 123 2.43 -18.82 4.65
CA LEU A 123 1.34 -19.76 4.36
C LEU A 123 0.89 -20.55 5.59
N ALA A 124 1.81 -20.90 6.50
CA ALA A 124 1.47 -21.52 7.78
C ALA A 124 0.66 -20.57 8.66
N LEU A 125 1.09 -19.29 8.79
CA LEU A 125 0.33 -18.26 9.50
C LEU A 125 -1.06 -18.03 8.91
N LYS A 126 -1.19 -18.11 7.58
CA LYS A 126 -2.49 -18.05 6.90
C LYS A 126 -3.38 -19.24 7.26
N LYS A 127 -2.85 -20.47 7.26
CA LYS A 127 -3.59 -21.67 7.68
C LYS A 127 -4.04 -21.61 9.15
N GLU A 128 -3.29 -20.95 10.00
CA GLU A 128 -3.64 -20.68 11.40
C GLU A 128 -4.72 -19.59 11.55
N GLY A 129 -5.15 -18.93 10.47
CA GLY A 129 -6.14 -17.85 10.49
C GLY A 129 -5.59 -16.49 10.94
N LYS A 130 -4.26 -16.36 11.08
CA LYS A 130 -3.59 -15.10 11.45
C LYS A 130 -3.41 -14.15 10.28
N ILE A 131 -3.51 -14.64 9.05
CA ILE A 131 -3.49 -13.89 7.79
C ILE A 131 -4.67 -14.36 6.95
N ARG A 132 -5.46 -13.45 6.42
CA ARG A 132 -6.59 -13.79 5.52
C ARG A 132 -6.13 -13.91 4.08
N HIS A 133 -5.37 -12.94 3.58
CA HIS A 133 -4.87 -12.88 2.21
C HIS A 133 -3.37 -12.63 2.16
N MET A 134 -2.64 -13.47 1.41
CA MET A 134 -1.20 -13.32 1.21
C MET A 134 -0.91 -12.74 -0.18
N GLY A 135 -0.06 -11.71 -0.23
CA GLY A 135 0.39 -11.08 -1.46
C GLY A 135 1.86 -10.68 -1.42
N ILE A 136 2.24 -9.91 -2.44
CA ILE A 136 3.59 -9.33 -2.54
C ILE A 136 3.52 -7.85 -2.88
N SER A 137 4.46 -7.03 -2.40
CA SER A 137 4.76 -5.73 -3.00
C SER A 137 6.01 -5.86 -3.87
N PHE A 138 5.90 -5.39 -5.11
CA PHE A 138 6.87 -5.67 -6.16
C PHE A 138 7.54 -4.40 -6.69
N HIS A 139 8.88 -4.46 -6.88
CA HIS A 139 9.70 -3.32 -7.26
C HIS A 139 10.83 -3.70 -8.25
N ASP A 140 10.51 -4.49 -9.29
CA ASP A 140 11.49 -4.93 -10.26
C ASP A 140 10.87 -5.04 -11.67
N LYS A 141 11.53 -5.70 -12.60
CA LYS A 141 11.14 -5.90 -13.98
C LYS A 141 10.05 -6.95 -14.15
N ALA A 142 9.27 -6.81 -15.20
CA ALA A 142 8.17 -7.71 -15.51
C ALA A 142 8.57 -9.21 -15.57
N TYR A 143 9.76 -9.54 -16.10
CA TYR A 143 10.21 -10.93 -16.15
C TYR A 143 10.48 -11.53 -14.76
N VAL A 144 10.86 -10.70 -13.78
CA VAL A 144 11.02 -11.13 -12.38
C VAL A 144 9.65 -11.46 -11.77
N LEU A 145 8.66 -10.59 -11.99
CA LEU A 145 7.30 -10.87 -11.53
C LEU A 145 6.71 -12.13 -12.17
N ASP A 146 6.95 -12.33 -13.48
CA ASP A 146 6.53 -13.55 -14.20
C ASP A 146 7.14 -14.81 -13.57
N ARG A 147 8.44 -14.77 -13.25
CA ARG A 147 9.12 -15.85 -12.52
C ARG A 147 8.48 -16.10 -11.14
N ILE A 148 8.27 -15.04 -10.36
CA ILE A 148 7.71 -15.15 -9.01
C ILE A 148 6.32 -15.78 -9.05
N LEU A 149 5.41 -15.27 -9.88
CA LEU A 149 4.03 -15.77 -9.94
C LEU A 149 3.92 -17.17 -10.53
N LYS A 150 4.89 -17.58 -11.35
CA LYS A 150 4.99 -18.97 -11.83
C LYS A 150 5.47 -19.94 -10.74
N GLU A 151 6.44 -19.51 -9.91
CA GLU A 151 7.04 -20.33 -8.85
C GLU A 151 6.21 -20.33 -7.56
N GLN A 152 5.40 -19.29 -7.31
CA GLN A 152 4.57 -19.10 -6.11
C GLN A 152 3.10 -18.83 -6.50
N PRO A 153 2.38 -19.86 -6.99
CA PRO A 153 0.99 -19.70 -7.42
C PRO A 153 0.02 -19.33 -6.29
N GLU A 154 0.42 -19.54 -5.02
CA GLU A 154 -0.35 -19.20 -3.81
C GLU A 154 -0.47 -17.71 -3.55
N ILE A 155 0.34 -16.87 -4.20
CA ILE A 155 0.20 -15.41 -4.13
C ILE A 155 -1.18 -15.02 -4.66
N GLU A 156 -1.97 -14.35 -3.83
CA GLU A 156 -3.37 -14.01 -4.15
C GLU A 156 -3.50 -12.66 -4.86
N TYR A 157 -2.61 -11.71 -4.57
CA TYR A 157 -2.64 -10.36 -5.14
C TYR A 157 -1.23 -9.75 -5.19
N VAL A 158 -1.06 -8.72 -6.02
CA VAL A 158 0.22 -8.04 -6.21
C VAL A 158 0.06 -6.53 -6.01
N GLN A 159 0.92 -5.93 -5.19
CA GLN A 159 1.01 -4.49 -5.06
C GLN A 159 2.13 -3.98 -5.96
N ILE A 160 1.81 -3.09 -6.91
CA ILE A 160 2.73 -2.55 -7.92
C ILE A 160 2.72 -1.01 -7.96
N GLN A 161 3.80 -0.41 -8.46
CA GLN A 161 3.80 1.00 -8.86
C GLN A 161 3.02 1.16 -10.16
N TYR A 162 2.02 2.06 -10.16
CA TYR A 162 1.25 2.35 -11.36
C TYR A 162 0.75 3.80 -11.38
N ASN A 163 1.25 4.59 -12.31
CA ASN A 163 0.84 5.98 -12.56
C ASN A 163 1.11 6.37 -14.01
N TYR A 164 0.49 7.43 -14.53
CA TYR A 164 0.61 7.80 -15.94
C TYR A 164 2.00 8.32 -16.34
N ARG A 165 2.84 8.77 -15.40
CA ARG A 165 4.19 9.25 -15.69
C ARG A 165 5.18 8.12 -15.98
N ASP A 166 5.00 6.96 -15.36
CA ASP A 166 5.94 5.84 -15.45
C ASP A 166 5.78 5.01 -16.75
N ILE A 167 4.98 5.50 -17.71
CA ILE A 167 4.77 4.82 -19.01
C ILE A 167 6.08 4.55 -19.77
N THR A 168 7.05 5.48 -19.69
CA THR A 168 8.35 5.37 -20.35
C THR A 168 9.50 5.03 -19.39
N ASP A 169 9.18 4.79 -18.11
CA ASP A 169 10.17 4.46 -17.10
C ASP A 169 10.61 2.99 -17.23
N SER A 170 11.80 2.79 -17.82
CA SER A 170 12.37 1.45 -17.99
C SER A 170 12.75 0.79 -16.65
N GLY A 171 12.81 1.54 -15.55
CA GLY A 171 13.03 1.04 -14.20
C GLY A 171 11.79 0.39 -13.61
N VAL A 172 10.62 0.96 -13.88
CA VAL A 172 9.32 0.50 -13.35
C VAL A 172 8.65 -0.50 -14.29
N GLU A 173 8.79 -0.32 -15.62
CA GLU A 173 8.10 -1.12 -16.66
C GLU A 173 6.59 -1.27 -16.39
N ARG A 174 5.93 -0.19 -15.96
CA ARG A 174 4.58 -0.14 -15.43
C ARG A 174 3.58 -1.05 -16.15
N ASP A 175 3.45 -0.90 -17.48
CA ASP A 175 2.45 -1.63 -18.27
C ASP A 175 2.80 -3.12 -18.37
N LYS A 176 4.08 -3.45 -18.57
CA LYS A 176 4.54 -4.85 -18.63
C LYS A 176 4.35 -5.59 -17.30
N VAL A 177 4.62 -4.92 -16.18
CA VAL A 177 4.38 -5.48 -14.82
C VAL A 177 2.88 -5.69 -14.61
N TYR A 178 2.04 -4.75 -15.01
CA TYR A 178 0.59 -4.90 -14.97
C TYR A 178 0.10 -6.06 -15.86
N ASP A 179 0.62 -6.18 -17.09
CA ASP A 179 0.29 -7.27 -18.02
C ASP A 179 0.62 -8.66 -17.45
N VAL A 180 1.69 -8.76 -16.65
CA VAL A 180 2.02 -10.01 -15.92
C VAL A 180 0.94 -10.31 -14.89
N CYS A 181 0.46 -9.32 -14.13
CA CYS A 181 -0.66 -9.52 -13.19
C CYS A 181 -1.92 -10.03 -13.92
N VAL A 182 -2.24 -9.43 -15.08
CA VAL A 182 -3.36 -9.85 -15.94
C VAL A 182 -3.16 -11.30 -16.42
N LYS A 183 -1.97 -11.65 -16.91
CA LYS A 183 -1.61 -13.00 -17.38
C LYS A 183 -1.90 -14.08 -16.33
N TYR A 184 -1.58 -13.80 -15.07
CA TYR A 184 -1.78 -14.74 -13.95
C TYR A 184 -3.12 -14.54 -13.22
N ASN A 185 -3.99 -13.65 -13.73
CA ASN A 185 -5.27 -13.29 -13.12
C ASN A 185 -5.12 -12.87 -11.64
N LYS A 186 -4.09 -12.07 -11.34
CA LYS A 186 -3.86 -11.58 -9.97
C LYS A 186 -4.46 -10.19 -9.81
N PRO A 187 -5.34 -9.98 -8.83
CA PRO A 187 -5.81 -8.64 -8.45
C PRO A 187 -4.64 -7.72 -8.08
N VAL A 188 -4.78 -6.45 -8.40
CA VAL A 188 -3.72 -5.45 -8.25
C VAL A 188 -4.09 -4.42 -7.19
N ILE A 189 -3.15 -4.17 -6.27
CA ILE A 189 -3.11 -2.96 -5.44
C ILE A 189 -2.11 -1.99 -6.06
N VAL A 190 -2.52 -0.75 -6.29
CA VAL A 190 -1.60 0.27 -6.81
C VAL A 190 -0.97 1.06 -5.67
N MET A 191 0.35 1.14 -5.66
CA MET A 191 1.12 2.08 -4.86
C MET A 191 1.69 3.20 -5.73
N GLU A 192 2.03 4.34 -5.09
CA GLU A 192 2.58 5.52 -5.75
C GLU A 192 1.73 6.11 -6.90
N PRO A 193 0.39 6.16 -6.80
CA PRO A 193 -0.43 6.73 -7.86
C PRO A 193 -0.08 8.19 -8.14
N CYS A 194 0.31 8.96 -7.11
CA CYS A 194 0.73 10.36 -7.22
C CYS A 194 2.26 10.54 -7.24
N LYS A 195 3.05 9.46 -7.35
CA LYS A 195 4.53 9.48 -7.38
C LYS A 195 5.12 10.41 -6.30
N GLY A 196 4.73 10.16 -5.04
CA GLY A 196 5.17 10.95 -3.90
C GLY A 196 4.71 12.41 -3.90
N GLY A 197 3.64 12.77 -4.63
CA GLY A 197 3.13 14.13 -4.80
C GLY A 197 3.63 14.83 -6.07
N ALA A 198 4.52 14.20 -6.85
CA ALA A 198 5.00 14.76 -8.12
C ALA A 198 3.88 14.93 -9.17
N LEU A 199 2.82 14.13 -9.06
CA LEU A 199 1.65 14.18 -9.94
C LEU A 199 0.44 14.90 -9.29
N ALA A 200 0.67 15.59 -8.19
CA ALA A 200 -0.33 16.36 -7.46
C ALA A 200 0.22 17.78 -7.15
N ASP A 201 0.59 18.02 -5.89
CA ASP A 201 1.01 19.37 -5.43
C ASP A 201 2.28 19.90 -6.10
N ARG A 202 3.19 19.00 -6.53
CA ARG A 202 4.47 19.32 -7.17
C ARG A 202 4.48 19.31 -8.69
N LEU A 203 3.31 19.20 -9.33
CA LEU A 203 3.21 19.38 -10.77
C LEU A 203 3.62 20.81 -11.17
N PRO A 204 4.31 21.00 -12.33
CA PRO A 204 4.53 22.31 -12.90
C PRO A 204 3.20 23.06 -13.14
N ASP A 205 3.20 24.39 -12.98
CA ASP A 205 1.99 25.22 -13.10
C ASP A 205 1.30 25.08 -14.46
N GLN A 206 2.08 24.92 -15.53
CA GLN A 206 1.52 24.65 -16.86
C GLN A 206 0.70 23.35 -16.90
N ALA A 207 1.21 22.27 -16.29
CA ALA A 207 0.49 21.00 -16.23
C ALA A 207 -0.73 21.08 -15.31
N LYS A 208 -0.62 21.78 -14.16
CA LYS A 208 -1.78 22.06 -13.30
C LYS A 208 -2.87 22.84 -14.07
N GLY A 209 -2.46 23.87 -14.84
CA GLY A 209 -3.39 24.65 -15.68
C GLY A 209 -4.16 23.77 -16.68
N ILE A 210 -3.49 22.84 -17.33
CA ILE A 210 -4.13 21.89 -18.28
C ILE A 210 -5.14 21.02 -17.53
N LEU A 211 -4.76 20.40 -16.41
CA LEU A 211 -5.65 19.52 -15.65
C LEU A 211 -6.85 20.28 -15.07
N ASN A 212 -6.63 21.48 -14.56
CA ASN A 212 -7.70 22.34 -14.03
C ASN A 212 -8.72 22.74 -15.12
N ALA A 213 -8.25 22.98 -16.35
CA ALA A 213 -9.12 23.30 -17.49
C ALA A 213 -10.04 22.14 -17.90
N LEU A 214 -9.75 20.91 -17.49
CA LEU A 214 -10.61 19.75 -17.71
C LEU A 214 -11.80 19.67 -16.74
N HIS A 215 -11.81 20.50 -15.68
CA HIS A 215 -12.86 20.56 -14.65
C HIS A 215 -13.23 19.22 -14.00
N GLY A 216 -12.33 18.24 -14.01
CA GLY A 216 -12.54 16.88 -13.48
C GLY A 216 -12.04 16.66 -12.06
N GLY A 217 -11.68 17.72 -11.31
CA GLY A 217 -11.18 17.67 -9.95
C GLY A 217 -9.71 18.09 -9.84
N SER A 218 -9.10 17.82 -8.69
CA SER A 218 -7.71 18.16 -8.41
C SER A 218 -6.72 17.37 -9.30
N PRO A 219 -5.45 17.79 -9.44
CA PRO A 219 -4.43 16.99 -10.10
C PRO A 219 -4.29 15.58 -9.52
N ALA A 220 -4.42 15.42 -8.19
CA ALA A 220 -4.41 14.12 -7.52
C ALA A 220 -5.56 13.23 -8.00
N SER A 221 -6.75 13.81 -8.24
CA SER A 221 -7.91 13.07 -8.73
C SER A 221 -7.66 12.38 -10.07
N TYR A 222 -6.95 13.03 -10.99
CA TYR A 222 -6.58 12.43 -12.27
C TYR A 222 -5.59 11.27 -12.09
N ALA A 223 -4.59 11.43 -11.24
CA ALA A 223 -3.59 10.41 -11.00
C ALA A 223 -4.19 9.15 -10.32
N ILE A 224 -5.02 9.34 -9.32
CA ILE A 224 -5.64 8.24 -8.56
C ILE A 224 -6.70 7.54 -9.42
N ARG A 225 -7.58 8.29 -10.10
CA ARG A 225 -8.60 7.70 -10.97
C ARG A 225 -7.98 7.00 -12.19
N PHE A 226 -6.89 7.52 -12.75
CA PHE A 226 -6.16 6.84 -13.83
C PHE A 226 -5.73 5.43 -13.38
N ALA A 227 -5.14 5.31 -12.21
CA ALA A 227 -4.74 4.02 -11.66
C ALA A 227 -5.96 3.12 -11.35
N ALA A 228 -7.00 3.69 -10.74
CA ALA A 228 -8.21 2.97 -10.38
C ALA A 228 -9.07 2.54 -11.59
N SER A 229 -8.86 3.14 -12.77
CA SER A 229 -9.58 2.79 -14.00
C SER A 229 -9.12 1.49 -14.65
N GLN A 230 -8.03 0.89 -14.18
CA GLN A 230 -7.53 -0.36 -14.75
C GLN A 230 -8.35 -1.57 -14.25
N PRO A 231 -8.80 -2.48 -15.15
CA PRO A 231 -9.75 -3.54 -14.79
C PRO A 231 -9.30 -4.48 -13.67
N GLN A 232 -7.98 -4.73 -13.55
CA GLN A 232 -7.42 -5.64 -12.55
C GLN A 232 -7.16 -4.95 -11.20
N VAL A 233 -7.25 -3.61 -11.15
CA VAL A 233 -7.01 -2.84 -9.93
C VAL A 233 -8.24 -2.85 -9.05
N PHE A 234 -8.11 -3.39 -7.84
CA PHE A 234 -9.19 -3.38 -6.85
C PHE A 234 -8.93 -2.39 -5.71
N MET A 235 -7.71 -1.87 -5.58
CA MET A 235 -7.33 -0.90 -4.54
C MET A 235 -6.23 0.04 -5.03
N VAL A 236 -6.34 1.32 -4.66
CA VAL A 236 -5.30 2.33 -4.89
C VAL A 236 -4.90 2.93 -3.55
N LEU A 237 -3.61 2.84 -3.20
CA LEU A 237 -3.07 3.40 -1.97
C LEU A 237 -2.65 4.84 -2.18
N SER A 238 -3.23 5.76 -1.45
CA SER A 238 -2.81 7.15 -1.41
C SER A 238 -2.16 7.49 -0.07
N GLY A 239 -0.98 8.07 -0.12
CA GLY A 239 -0.28 8.58 1.06
C GLY A 239 -0.73 10.00 1.37
N MET A 240 -1.74 10.14 2.21
CA MET A 240 -2.27 11.43 2.64
C MET A 240 -1.58 11.89 3.93
N SER A 241 -1.13 13.13 3.97
CA SER A 241 -0.43 13.72 5.12
C SER A 241 -1.22 14.84 5.78
N THR A 242 -2.36 15.22 5.21
CA THR A 242 -3.27 16.21 5.78
C THR A 242 -4.72 15.82 5.64
N LEU A 243 -5.58 16.41 6.46
CA LEU A 243 -7.01 16.17 6.41
C LEU A 243 -7.62 16.63 5.07
N GLU A 244 -7.10 17.73 4.50
CA GLU A 244 -7.55 18.27 3.22
C GLU A 244 -7.25 17.28 2.07
N GLN A 245 -6.08 16.63 2.09
CA GLN A 245 -5.76 15.59 1.09
C GLN A 245 -6.68 14.38 1.23
N ALA A 246 -7.07 14.00 2.45
CA ALA A 246 -8.03 12.93 2.67
C ALA A 246 -9.43 13.33 2.15
N GLN A 247 -9.88 14.54 2.44
CA GLN A 247 -11.15 15.09 1.95
C GLN A 247 -11.20 15.15 0.41
N ASP A 248 -10.11 15.64 -0.22
CA ASP A 248 -10.01 15.70 -1.67
C ASP A 248 -10.10 14.30 -2.28
N ASN A 249 -9.31 13.33 -1.79
CA ASN A 249 -9.32 11.96 -2.31
C ASN A 249 -10.70 11.28 -2.15
N ILE A 250 -11.36 11.45 -1.03
CA ILE A 250 -12.70 10.92 -0.77
C ILE A 250 -13.73 11.53 -1.73
N SER A 251 -13.62 12.84 -2.02
CA SER A 251 -14.61 13.58 -2.79
C SER A 251 -14.88 13.00 -4.18
N TYR A 252 -13.86 12.42 -4.83
CA TYR A 252 -13.98 11.84 -6.17
C TYR A 252 -13.92 10.31 -6.17
N MET A 253 -13.51 9.66 -5.08
CA MET A 253 -13.46 8.21 -5.00
C MET A 253 -14.75 7.60 -4.43
N LYS A 254 -15.53 8.34 -3.64
CA LYS A 254 -16.82 7.88 -3.09
C LYS A 254 -17.82 7.52 -4.20
N ASP A 255 -17.88 8.32 -5.27
CA ASP A 255 -18.70 8.08 -6.44
C ASP A 255 -17.81 7.88 -7.67
N PHE A 256 -16.85 6.96 -7.55
CA PHE A 256 -15.79 6.73 -8.54
C PHE A 256 -16.32 6.54 -9.94
N LYS A 257 -15.76 7.33 -10.88
CA LYS A 257 -15.98 7.18 -12.32
C LYS A 257 -14.62 7.00 -13.00
N PRO A 258 -14.44 5.93 -13.79
CA PRO A 258 -13.23 5.74 -14.61
C PRO A 258 -12.93 6.95 -15.49
N LEU A 259 -11.63 7.16 -15.76
CA LEU A 259 -11.17 8.16 -16.74
C LEU A 259 -11.22 7.61 -18.15
#